data_c61fa6521ad9487200109dca3b578e64
#
_entry.id   c61fa6521ad9487200109dca3b578e64
#
_cell.length_a   1.000
_cell.length_b   1.000
_cell.length_c   1.000
_cell.angle_alpha   90.00
_cell.angle_beta   90.00
_cell.angle_gamma   90.00
#
_symmetry.space_group_name_H-M   'P 1'
#
loop_
_entity.id
_entity.type
_entity.pdbx_description
1 polymer ?
#
loop_
_entity_poly.entity_id
_entity_poly.type
_entity_poly.pdbx_seq_one_letter_code
_entity_poly.pdbx_strand_id
1 'polypeptide(L)' 'MEEVLCNVELVKENNDFVVRIQSDLGGIREYKSVQFEEVLEQLVQDIQEEFESF' A
#
# COMPACT_ATOMS: atom_id res chain seq x y z
N MET A 1 -7.98 15.46 -17.56
CA MET A 1 -7.19 14.25 -17.82
C MET A 1 -6.77 13.62 -16.49
N GLU A 2 -6.92 12.32 -16.35
CA GLU A 2 -6.53 11.67 -15.11
C GLU A 2 -5.15 11.01 -15.24
N GLU A 3 -4.48 10.89 -14.12
CA GLU A 3 -3.16 10.29 -14.06
C GLU A 3 -3.15 9.25 -12.93
N VAL A 4 -2.67 8.05 -13.22
CA VAL A 4 -2.59 7.00 -12.23
C VAL A 4 -1.33 7.21 -11.39
N LEU A 5 -1.50 7.49 -10.09
CA LEU A 5 -0.36 7.74 -9.20
C LEU A 5 0.24 6.45 -8.66
N CYS A 6 -0.58 5.47 -8.39
CA CYS A 6 -0.10 4.20 -7.88
C CYS A 6 -1.14 3.12 -8.07
N ASN A 7 -0.72 1.87 -7.95
CA ASN A 7 -1.61 0.72 -7.95
C ASN A 7 -1.56 0.06 -6.58
N VAL A 8 -2.71 -0.27 -6.05
CA VAL A 8 -2.82 -0.92 -4.74
C VAL A 8 -3.63 -2.18 -4.88
N GLU A 9 -3.12 -3.27 -4.33
CA GLU A 9 -3.80 -4.54 -4.34
C GLU A 9 -3.91 -5.03 -2.89
N LEU A 10 -5.11 -5.39 -2.48
CA LEU A 10 -5.34 -5.91 -1.14
C LEU A 10 -5.88 -7.32 -1.27
N VAL A 11 -5.18 -8.29 -0.71
CA VAL A 11 -5.56 -9.69 -0.80
C VAL A 11 -5.53 -10.33 0.57
N LYS A 12 -6.23 -11.45 0.68
CA LYS A 12 -6.18 -12.29 1.88
C LYS A 12 -5.53 -13.61 1.50
N GLU A 13 -4.48 -13.97 2.22
CA GLU A 13 -3.70 -15.16 1.96
C GLU A 13 -3.68 -16.00 3.24
N ASN A 14 -4.42 -17.12 3.23
CA ASN A 14 -4.63 -17.92 4.44
C ASN A 14 -5.27 -17.05 5.52
N ASN A 15 -4.57 -16.81 6.62
CA ASN A 15 -5.06 -15.97 7.70
C ASN A 15 -4.44 -14.57 7.70
N ASP A 16 -3.64 -14.27 6.70
CA ASP A 16 -2.96 -12.98 6.62
C ASP A 16 -3.65 -12.05 5.62
N PHE A 17 -3.61 -10.77 5.93
CA PHE A 17 -3.95 -9.73 4.97
C PHE A 17 -2.66 -9.21 4.37
N VAL A 18 -2.66 -9.03 3.05
CA VAL A 18 -1.48 -8.58 2.32
C VAL A 18 -1.86 -7.37 1.49
N VAL A 19 -1.09 -6.31 1.59
CA VAL A 19 -1.26 -5.16 0.71
C VAL A 19 0.00 -4.99 -0.13
N ARG A 20 -0.19 -4.81 -1.43
CA ARG A 20 0.90 -4.53 -2.36
C ARG A 20 0.69 -3.17 -2.95
N ILE A 21 1.73 -2.37 -2.93
CA ILE A 21 1.68 -1.01 -3.46
C ILE A 21 2.75 -0.89 -4.52
N GLN A 22 2.36 -0.36 -5.68
CA GLN A 22 3.29 -0.14 -6.78
C GLN A 22 3.15 1.29 -7.25
N SER A 23 4.24 2.03 -7.24
CA SER A 23 4.27 3.40 -7.71
C SER A 23 5.58 3.69 -8.41
N ASP A 24 5.59 4.75 -9.22
CA ASP A 24 6.79 5.12 -9.97
C ASP A 24 7.95 5.52 -9.07
N LEU A 25 7.65 6.27 -8.01
CA LEU A 25 8.70 6.77 -7.12
C LEU A 25 9.09 5.77 -6.05
N GLY A 26 8.13 5.02 -5.53
CA GLY A 26 8.37 4.14 -4.40
C GLY A 26 8.63 2.69 -4.77
N GLY A 27 8.43 2.32 -6.03
CA GLY A 27 8.61 0.94 -6.46
C GLY A 27 7.53 0.01 -5.94
N ILE A 28 7.87 -1.24 -5.76
CA ILE A 28 6.93 -2.26 -5.28
C ILE A 28 7.19 -2.52 -3.81
N ARG A 29 6.11 -2.44 -3.00
CA ARG A 29 6.19 -2.69 -1.57
C ARG A 29 5.06 -3.62 -1.18
N GLU A 30 5.34 -4.49 -0.23
CA GLU A 30 4.35 -5.45 0.23
C GLU A 30 4.39 -5.52 1.76
N TYR A 31 3.22 -5.47 2.37
CA TYR A 31 3.06 -5.59 3.81
C TYR A 31 2.07 -6.68 4.14
N LYS A 32 2.33 -7.42 5.20
CA LYS A 32 1.53 -8.56 5.60
C LYS A 32 1.28 -8.53 7.10
N SER A 33 0.05 -8.79 7.51
CA SER A 33 -0.31 -8.89 8.91
C SER A 33 -1.58 -9.72 9.06
N VAL A 34 -1.73 -10.35 10.22
CA VAL A 34 -2.99 -11.03 10.54
C VAL A 34 -4.08 -10.04 10.89
N GLN A 35 -3.73 -8.79 11.17
CA GLN A 35 -4.69 -7.74 11.52
C GLN A 35 -4.84 -6.78 10.35
N PHE A 36 -6.08 -6.64 9.90
CA PHE A 36 -6.39 -5.78 8.78
C PHE A 36 -5.98 -4.32 9.01
N GLU A 37 -6.19 -3.84 10.25
CA GLU A 37 -5.84 -2.46 10.57
C GLU A 37 -4.36 -2.17 10.39
N GLU A 38 -3.50 -3.14 10.65
CA GLU A 38 -2.06 -2.93 10.49
C GLU A 38 -1.67 -2.73 9.04
N VAL A 39 -2.24 -3.52 8.12
CA VAL A 39 -1.91 -3.31 6.70
C VAL A 39 -2.51 -2.01 6.18
N LEU A 40 -3.67 -1.60 6.69
CA LEU A 40 -4.24 -0.31 6.32
C LEU A 40 -3.37 0.84 6.79
N GLU A 41 -2.85 0.77 8.01
CA GLU A 41 -1.96 1.80 8.52
C GLU A 41 -0.68 1.91 7.70
N GLN A 42 -0.12 0.78 7.31
CA GLN A 42 1.07 0.78 6.47
C GLN A 42 0.77 1.39 5.10
N LEU A 43 -0.37 1.05 4.53
CA LEU A 43 -0.78 1.60 3.24
C LEU A 43 -0.92 3.12 3.33
N VAL A 44 -1.65 3.60 4.34
CA VAL A 44 -1.87 5.04 4.50
C VAL A 44 -0.55 5.76 4.73
N GLN A 45 0.30 5.21 5.58
CA GLN A 45 1.59 5.82 5.88
C GLN A 45 2.46 5.94 4.62
N ASP A 46 2.53 4.87 3.84
CA ASP A 46 3.34 4.88 2.62
C ASP A 46 2.81 5.90 1.61
N ILE A 47 1.51 5.92 1.41
CA ILE A 47 0.90 6.84 0.47
C ILE A 47 1.09 8.28 0.92
N GLN A 48 0.91 8.56 2.20
CA GLN A 48 1.09 9.90 2.72
C GLN A 48 2.54 10.36 2.59
N GLU A 49 3.49 9.51 2.91
CA GLU A 49 4.89 9.85 2.79
C GLU A 49 5.26 10.13 1.33
N GLU A 50 4.74 9.36 0.42
CA GLU A 50 5.08 9.52 -0.98
C GLU A 50 4.47 10.77 -1.59
N PHE A 51 3.23 11.07 -1.27
CA PHE A 51 2.50 12.14 -1.96
C PHE A 51 2.34 13.42 -1.15
N GLU A 52 2.68 13.42 0.14
CA GLU A 52 2.56 14.61 0.98
C GLU A 52 3.91 15.20 1.44
N SER A 53 4.97 14.43 1.36
CA SER A 53 6.28 14.95 1.78
C SER A 53 7.02 15.57 0.59
N PHE A 54 6.70 16.79 0.35
CA PHE A 54 7.34 17.56 -0.70
C PHE A 54 8.17 18.68 -0.12
#